data_c5d6709f0b96b5c69a856d00cd9f5ccf
#
_entry.id   c5d6709f0b96b5c69a856d00cd9f5ccf
#
_cell.length_a   1.000
_cell.length_b   1.000
_cell.length_c   1.000
_cell.angle_alpha   90.00
_cell.angle_beta   90.00
_cell.angle_gamma   90.00
#
_symmetry.space_group_name_H-M   'P 1'
#
loop_
_entity.id
_entity.type
_entity.pdbx_description
1 polymer ?
#
loop_
_entity_poly.entity_id
_entity_poly.type
_entity_poly.pdbx_seq_one_letter_code
_entity_poly.pdbx_strand_id
1 'polypeptide(L)'
;MQALWMVLASFLFASMGVCVKLASSNFNAFELVFYRGLIGMVIMASLCRAQGVSIRTPVPLMHVWRSIIGVMSLSAWFYAIAHLPLATAMTLNYMSGVWVAAFLVGGTLVMGRLQDASRQGPVVLTVLTGFAGVIMILRPTIEQNQLFA
;
A
#
# COMPACT_ATOMS: atom_id res chain seq x y z
N MET A 1 -19.54 -5.84 13.03
CA MET A 1 -18.57 -4.88 13.60
C MET A 1 -17.27 -4.77 12.79
N GLN A 2 -16.70 -5.86 12.28
CA GLN A 2 -15.45 -5.82 11.49
C GLN A 2 -15.55 -4.96 10.22
N ALA A 3 -16.67 -5.01 9.51
CA ALA A 3 -16.87 -4.20 8.29
C ALA A 3 -16.83 -2.68 8.54
N LEU A 4 -17.36 -2.21 9.68
CA LEU A 4 -17.30 -0.80 10.05
C LEU A 4 -15.87 -0.31 10.29
N TRP A 5 -15.02 -1.15 10.91
CA TRP A 5 -13.60 -0.84 11.09
C TRP A 5 -12.86 -0.75 9.76
N MET A 6 -13.22 -1.59 8.77
CA MET A 6 -12.63 -1.52 7.43
C MET A 6 -13.02 -0.24 6.70
N VAL A 7 -14.29 0.17 6.80
CA VAL A 7 -14.77 1.44 6.20
C VAL A 7 -14.05 2.63 6.84
N LEU A 8 -13.95 2.66 8.17
CA LEU A 8 -13.23 3.71 8.88
C LEU A 8 -11.74 3.76 8.49
N ALA A 9 -11.09 2.61 8.42
CA ALA A 9 -9.68 2.51 8.00
C ALA A 9 -9.49 3.02 6.56
N SER A 10 -10.39 2.66 5.64
CA SER A 10 -10.34 3.12 4.25
C SER A 10 -10.55 4.64 4.16
N PHE A 11 -11.47 5.19 4.93
CA PHE A 11 -11.69 6.64 4.99
C PHE A 11 -10.47 7.39 5.52
N LEU A 12 -9.87 6.91 6.62
CA LEU A 12 -8.64 7.50 7.17
C LEU A 12 -7.47 7.41 6.19
N PHE A 13 -7.35 6.29 5.47
CA PHE A 13 -6.31 6.10 4.46
C PHE A 13 -6.50 7.05 3.26
N ALA A 14 -7.72 7.22 2.79
CA ALA A 14 -8.05 8.17 1.73
C ALA A 14 -7.77 9.61 2.15
N SER A 15 -8.19 10.00 3.37
CA SER A 15 -7.90 11.32 3.94
C SER A 15 -6.40 11.58 4.04
N MET A 16 -5.61 10.58 4.45
CA MET A 16 -4.16 10.66 4.47
C MET A 16 -3.59 10.95 3.06
N GLY A 17 -4.08 10.27 2.02
CA GLY A 17 -3.63 10.50 0.65
C GLY A 17 -3.84 11.95 0.18
N VAL A 18 -5.01 12.52 0.51
CA VAL A 18 -5.31 13.93 0.22
C VAL A 18 -4.38 14.86 0.99
N CYS A 19 -4.19 14.63 2.30
CA CYS A 19 -3.28 15.43 3.12
C CYS A 19 -1.84 15.39 2.59
N VAL A 20 -1.35 14.22 2.18
CA VAL A 20 -0.02 14.06 1.59
C VAL A 20 0.09 14.86 0.28
N LYS A 21 -0.95 14.81 -0.58
CA LYS A 21 -0.95 15.58 -1.83
C LYS A 21 -0.92 17.08 -1.59
N LEU A 22 -1.68 17.59 -0.61
CA LEU A 22 -1.66 19.00 -0.24
C LEU A 22 -0.32 19.41 0.39
N ALA A 23 0.26 18.58 1.24
CA ALA A 23 1.53 18.85 1.88
C ALA A 23 2.72 18.73 0.92
N SER A 24 2.62 17.95 -0.15
CA SER A 24 3.69 17.77 -1.15
C SER A 24 4.03 19.03 -1.94
N SER A 25 3.20 20.08 -1.85
CA SER A 25 3.53 21.40 -2.43
C SER A 25 4.61 22.15 -1.63
N ASN A 26 4.75 21.87 -0.33
CA ASN A 26 5.66 22.57 0.57
C ASN A 26 6.77 21.66 1.15
N PHE A 27 6.54 20.35 1.18
CA PHE A 27 7.45 19.38 1.77
C PHE A 27 7.85 18.33 0.74
N ASN A 28 9.11 17.88 0.85
CA ASN A 28 9.58 16.77 0.03
C ASN A 28 8.94 15.43 0.49
N ALA A 29 8.74 14.49 -0.43
CA ALA A 29 8.18 13.18 -0.14
C ALA A 29 8.92 12.44 1.00
N PHE A 30 10.25 12.55 1.04
CA PHE A 30 11.07 11.93 2.10
C PHE A 30 10.86 12.56 3.48
N GLU A 31 10.65 13.88 3.55
CA GLU A 31 10.35 14.59 4.79
C GLU A 31 9.00 14.14 5.36
N LEU A 32 8.00 14.01 4.49
CA LEU A 32 6.67 13.51 4.90
C LEU A 32 6.74 12.09 5.44
N VAL A 33 7.53 11.20 4.82
CA VAL A 33 7.77 9.84 5.32
C VAL A 33 8.47 9.87 6.67
N PHE A 34 9.48 10.74 6.84
CA PHE A 34 10.21 10.88 8.09
C PHE A 34 9.32 11.35 9.24
N TYR A 35 8.57 12.44 9.06
CA TYR A 35 7.65 12.95 10.10
C TYR A 35 6.56 11.93 10.45
N ARG A 36 5.99 11.27 9.47
CA ARG A 36 5.02 10.20 9.71
C ARG A 36 5.62 9.04 10.50
N GLY A 37 6.84 8.64 10.16
CA GLY A 37 7.56 7.58 10.86
C GLY A 37 7.85 7.96 12.31
N LEU A 38 8.29 9.18 12.56
CA LEU A 38 8.59 9.70 13.88
C LEU A 38 7.33 9.77 14.76
N ILE A 39 6.25 10.34 14.25
CA ILE A 39 4.97 10.39 14.97
C ILE A 39 4.44 8.98 15.26
N GLY A 40 4.49 8.09 14.26
CA GLY A 40 4.08 6.69 14.44
C GLY A 40 4.90 5.96 15.49
N MET A 41 6.21 6.18 15.51
CA MET A 41 7.12 5.61 16.52
C MET A 41 6.76 6.08 17.94
N VAL A 42 6.51 7.39 18.12
CA VAL A 42 6.14 7.94 19.43
C VAL A 42 4.80 7.37 19.89
N ILE A 43 3.79 7.31 19.01
CA ILE A 43 2.47 6.74 19.35
C ILE A 43 2.61 5.25 19.71
N MET A 44 3.32 4.46 18.92
CA MET A 44 3.50 3.03 19.20
C MET A 44 4.30 2.78 20.46
N ALA A 45 5.35 3.56 20.72
CA ALA A 45 6.13 3.45 21.95
C ALA A 45 5.30 3.78 23.19
N SER A 46 4.45 4.82 23.12
CA SER A 46 3.55 5.18 24.22
C SER A 46 2.49 4.12 24.47
N LEU A 47 1.89 3.55 23.42
CA LEU A 47 0.92 2.45 23.53
C LEU A 47 1.54 1.18 24.12
N CYS A 48 2.73 0.79 23.66
CA CYS A 48 3.44 -0.38 24.18
C CYS A 48 3.77 -0.20 25.68
N ARG A 49 4.18 1.01 26.08
CA ARG A 49 4.40 1.32 27.51
C ARG A 49 3.12 1.25 28.34
N ALA A 50 2.03 1.82 27.83
CA ALA A 50 0.74 1.80 28.50
C ALA A 50 0.17 0.37 28.69
N GLN A 51 0.43 -0.50 27.71
CA GLN A 51 -0.03 -1.89 27.74
C GLN A 51 0.96 -2.86 28.40
N GLY A 52 2.13 -2.40 28.85
CA GLY A 52 3.16 -3.23 29.44
C GLY A 52 3.78 -4.27 28.50
N VAL A 53 3.63 -4.07 27.16
CA VAL A 53 4.14 -4.99 26.15
C VAL A 53 5.61 -4.70 25.86
N SER A 54 6.44 -5.75 25.92
CA SER A 54 7.87 -5.65 25.59
C SER A 54 8.07 -5.50 24.07
N ILE A 55 8.85 -4.49 23.69
CA ILE A 55 9.24 -4.25 22.30
C ILE A 55 10.37 -5.20 21.83
N ARG A 56 10.98 -5.94 22.77
CA ARG A 56 12.06 -6.88 22.44
C ARG A 56 11.53 -8.05 21.64
N THR A 57 12.14 -8.27 20.46
CA THR A 57 11.83 -9.40 19.57
C THR A 57 12.98 -10.38 19.52
N PRO A 58 12.73 -11.71 19.44
CA PRO A 58 13.77 -12.72 19.30
C PRO A 58 14.43 -12.74 17.90
N VAL A 59 13.82 -12.09 16.90
CA VAL A 59 14.30 -12.09 15.49
C VAL A 59 14.47 -10.65 14.94
N PRO A 60 15.41 -9.85 15.48
CA PRO A 60 15.53 -8.44 15.13
C PRO A 60 15.89 -8.22 13.64
N LEU A 61 16.73 -9.07 13.07
CA LEU A 61 17.20 -8.94 11.70
C LEU A 61 16.06 -9.02 10.68
N MET A 62 15.10 -9.89 10.91
CA MET A 62 13.93 -10.04 10.04
C MET A 62 13.03 -8.79 10.07
N HIS A 63 12.87 -8.18 11.24
CA HIS A 63 12.13 -6.93 11.39
C HIS A 63 12.84 -5.74 10.73
N VAL A 64 14.16 -5.66 10.85
CA VAL A 64 14.98 -4.61 10.19
C VAL A 64 14.83 -4.71 8.67
N TRP A 65 14.99 -5.91 8.09
CA TRP A 65 14.84 -6.11 6.65
C TRP A 65 13.46 -5.72 6.13
N ARG A 66 12.41 -6.18 6.83
CA ARG A 66 11.03 -5.80 6.53
C ARG A 66 10.81 -4.30 6.63
N SER A 67 11.40 -3.63 7.63
CA SER A 67 11.26 -2.18 7.81
C SER A 67 11.94 -1.40 6.69
N ILE A 68 13.13 -1.81 6.25
CA ILE A 68 13.85 -1.18 5.13
C ILE A 68 12.99 -1.25 3.86
N ILE A 69 12.50 -2.44 3.50
CA ILE A 69 11.64 -2.63 2.32
C ILE A 69 10.35 -1.80 2.47
N GLY A 70 9.75 -1.78 3.66
CA GLY A 70 8.55 -1.02 3.94
C GLY A 70 8.74 0.50 3.79
N VAL A 71 9.86 1.04 4.28
CA VAL A 71 10.19 2.47 4.15
C VAL A 71 10.47 2.82 2.69
N MET A 72 11.20 1.99 1.96
CA MET A 72 11.43 2.21 0.52
C MET A 72 10.12 2.22 -0.27
N SER A 73 9.24 1.25 -0.03
CA SER A 73 7.93 1.18 -0.67
C SER A 73 7.06 2.39 -0.36
N LEU A 74 7.04 2.82 0.91
CA LEU A 74 6.29 3.99 1.34
C LEU A 74 6.83 5.29 0.73
N SER A 75 8.15 5.42 0.64
CA SER A 75 8.81 6.57 0.01
C SER A 75 8.48 6.66 -1.47
N ALA A 76 8.53 5.53 -2.19
CA ALA A 76 8.14 5.46 -3.59
C ALA A 76 6.64 5.81 -3.78
N TRP A 77 5.79 5.35 -2.88
CA TRP A 77 4.36 5.68 -2.87
C TRP A 77 4.10 7.18 -2.67
N PHE A 78 4.76 7.82 -1.70
CA PHE A 78 4.61 9.26 -1.47
C PHE A 78 5.19 10.08 -2.61
N TYR A 79 6.30 9.62 -3.19
CA TYR A 79 6.86 10.23 -4.40
C TYR A 79 5.87 10.18 -5.57
N ALA A 80 5.21 9.05 -5.76
CA ALA A 80 4.18 8.90 -6.80
C ALA A 80 2.99 9.84 -6.57
N ILE A 81 2.50 9.97 -5.32
CA ILE A 81 1.41 10.93 -4.99
C ILE A 81 1.83 12.37 -5.25
N ALA A 82 3.09 12.73 -4.96
CA ALA A 82 3.58 14.09 -5.17
C ALA A 82 3.63 14.47 -6.66
N HIS A 83 4.09 13.57 -7.52
CA HIS A 83 4.38 13.87 -8.93
C HIS A 83 3.27 13.45 -9.90
N LEU A 84 2.42 12.50 -9.54
CA LEU A 84 1.32 12.03 -10.39
C LEU A 84 -0.03 12.61 -9.96
N PRO A 85 -1.01 12.68 -10.87
CA PRO A 85 -2.40 12.90 -10.49
C PRO A 85 -2.84 11.85 -9.48
N LEU A 86 -3.56 12.27 -8.43
CA LEU A 86 -3.95 11.39 -7.32
C LEU A 86 -4.71 10.14 -7.80
N ALA A 87 -5.57 10.30 -8.82
CA ALA A 87 -6.30 9.19 -9.41
C ALA A 87 -5.36 8.13 -10.01
N THR A 88 -4.34 8.55 -10.74
CA THR A 88 -3.33 7.66 -11.35
C THR A 88 -2.49 6.97 -10.28
N ALA A 89 -2.01 7.71 -9.27
CA ALA A 89 -1.26 7.14 -8.15
C ALA A 89 -2.07 6.08 -7.41
N MET A 90 -3.35 6.34 -7.12
CA MET A 90 -4.24 5.38 -6.48
C MET A 90 -4.49 4.14 -7.33
N THR A 91 -4.69 4.29 -8.65
CA THR A 91 -4.86 3.15 -9.57
C THR A 91 -3.63 2.25 -9.56
N LEU A 92 -2.43 2.83 -9.62
CA LEU A 92 -1.17 2.07 -9.53
C LEU A 92 -1.03 1.32 -8.21
N ASN A 93 -1.45 1.93 -7.10
CA ASN A 93 -1.44 1.26 -5.80
C ASN A 93 -2.38 0.04 -5.77
N TYR A 94 -3.58 0.16 -6.32
CA TYR A 94 -4.53 -0.96 -6.41
C TYR A 94 -4.06 -2.08 -7.35
N MET A 95 -3.17 -1.77 -8.30
CA MET A 95 -2.53 -2.78 -9.15
C MET A 95 -1.70 -3.79 -8.36
N SER A 96 -1.28 -3.46 -7.14
CA SER A 96 -0.57 -4.39 -6.25
C SER A 96 -1.37 -5.66 -5.97
N GLY A 97 -2.71 -5.57 -5.82
CA GLY A 97 -3.59 -6.72 -5.66
C GLY A 97 -3.57 -7.67 -6.86
N VAL A 98 -3.50 -7.12 -8.06
CA VAL A 98 -3.38 -7.91 -9.31
C VAL A 98 -2.06 -8.65 -9.36
N TRP A 99 -0.95 -8.01 -8.98
CA TRP A 99 0.36 -8.66 -8.90
C TRP A 99 0.40 -9.78 -7.87
N VAL A 100 -0.19 -9.56 -6.68
CA VAL A 100 -0.29 -10.61 -5.66
C VAL A 100 -1.06 -11.82 -6.19
N ALA A 101 -2.20 -11.60 -6.87
CA ALA A 101 -2.98 -12.68 -7.48
C ALA A 101 -2.17 -13.40 -8.58
N ALA A 102 -1.45 -12.66 -9.43
CA ALA A 102 -0.60 -13.23 -10.46
C ALA A 102 0.54 -14.09 -9.90
N PHE A 103 1.22 -13.61 -8.84
CA PHE A 103 2.26 -14.40 -8.17
C PHE A 103 1.72 -15.63 -7.46
N LEU A 104 0.51 -15.55 -6.90
CA LEU A 104 -0.14 -16.67 -6.22
C LEU A 104 -0.47 -17.78 -7.22
N VAL A 105 -1.07 -17.45 -8.35
CA VAL A 105 -1.38 -18.40 -9.41
C VAL A 105 -0.12 -18.89 -10.11
N GLY A 106 0.80 -17.97 -10.47
CA GLY A 106 2.07 -18.33 -11.10
C GLY A 106 2.91 -19.26 -10.22
N GLY A 107 2.96 -19.01 -8.92
CA GLY A 107 3.67 -19.85 -7.95
C GLY A 107 3.09 -21.27 -7.88
N THR A 108 1.76 -21.43 -7.88
CA THR A 108 1.12 -22.74 -7.86
C THR A 108 1.31 -23.52 -9.17
N LEU A 109 1.33 -22.82 -10.31
CA LEU A 109 1.63 -23.43 -11.61
C LEU A 109 3.09 -23.92 -11.69
N VAL A 110 4.03 -23.11 -11.24
CA VAL A 110 5.47 -23.47 -11.22
C VAL A 110 5.74 -24.64 -10.27
N MET A 111 5.03 -24.71 -9.14
CA MET A 111 5.16 -25.83 -8.19
C MET A 111 4.39 -27.10 -8.62
N GLY A 112 3.76 -27.12 -9.79
CA GLY A 112 3.02 -28.26 -10.30
C GLY A 112 1.72 -28.59 -9.55
N ARG A 113 1.23 -27.69 -8.70
CA ARG A 113 0.00 -27.84 -7.91
C ARG A 113 -1.23 -27.35 -8.68
N LEU A 114 -1.52 -27.98 -9.80
CA LEU A 114 -2.64 -27.59 -10.69
C LEU A 114 -4.02 -27.60 -10.00
N GLN A 115 -4.24 -28.47 -9.02
CA GLN A 115 -5.48 -28.51 -8.25
C GLN A 115 -5.66 -27.25 -7.38
N ASP A 116 -4.59 -26.73 -6.81
CA ASP A 116 -4.62 -25.50 -6.02
C ASP A 116 -4.83 -24.27 -6.91
N ALA A 117 -4.26 -24.25 -8.12
CA ALA A 117 -4.47 -23.19 -9.10
C ALA A 117 -5.93 -23.08 -9.56
N SER A 118 -6.60 -24.21 -9.80
CA SER A 118 -8.04 -24.23 -10.14
C SER A 118 -8.91 -23.67 -9.01
N ARG A 119 -8.54 -23.91 -7.76
CA ARG A 119 -9.25 -23.43 -6.58
C ARG A 119 -9.09 -21.91 -6.36
N GLN A 120 -8.05 -21.32 -6.94
CA GLN A 120 -7.76 -19.89 -6.85
C GLN A 120 -8.43 -19.05 -7.97
N GLY A 121 -9.00 -19.69 -8.98
CA GLY A 121 -9.68 -19.02 -10.09
C GLY A 121 -10.70 -17.96 -9.67
N PRO A 122 -11.60 -18.24 -8.71
CA PRO A 122 -12.57 -17.26 -8.20
C PRO A 122 -11.90 -16.04 -7.56
N VAL A 123 -10.78 -16.22 -6.86
CA VAL A 123 -10.03 -15.12 -6.20
C VAL A 123 -9.42 -14.22 -7.26
N VAL A 124 -8.80 -14.79 -8.30
CA VAL A 124 -8.24 -14.03 -9.41
C VAL A 124 -9.33 -13.24 -10.15
N LEU A 125 -10.47 -13.88 -10.42
CA LEU A 125 -11.59 -13.21 -11.08
C LEU A 125 -12.09 -12.03 -10.25
N THR A 126 -12.24 -12.21 -8.94
CA THR A 126 -12.66 -11.14 -8.02
C THR A 126 -11.67 -9.97 -8.01
N VAL A 127 -10.37 -10.26 -8.00
CA VAL A 127 -9.32 -9.22 -8.03
C VAL A 127 -9.36 -8.46 -9.36
N LEU A 128 -9.48 -9.16 -10.49
CA LEU A 128 -9.53 -8.53 -11.81
C LEU A 128 -10.79 -7.68 -12.00
N THR A 129 -11.95 -8.17 -11.58
CA THR A 129 -13.20 -7.40 -11.65
C THR A 129 -13.17 -6.18 -10.74
N GLY A 130 -12.62 -6.31 -9.52
CA GLY A 130 -12.42 -5.19 -8.61
C GLY A 130 -11.48 -4.14 -9.19
N PHE A 131 -10.37 -4.55 -9.81
CA PHE A 131 -9.43 -3.66 -10.46
C PHE A 131 -10.04 -2.94 -11.68
N ALA A 132 -10.81 -3.64 -12.50
CA ALA A 132 -11.55 -3.02 -13.60
C ALA A 132 -12.52 -1.95 -13.09
N GLY A 133 -13.24 -2.22 -12.00
CA GLY A 133 -14.11 -1.25 -11.34
C GLY A 133 -13.36 0.00 -10.86
N VAL A 134 -12.18 -0.18 -10.28
CA VAL A 134 -11.32 0.94 -9.83
C VAL A 134 -10.89 1.81 -11.01
N ILE A 135 -10.46 1.22 -12.13
CA ILE A 135 -10.09 1.97 -13.35
C ILE A 135 -11.27 2.77 -13.88
N MET A 136 -12.46 2.17 -13.92
CA MET A 136 -13.67 2.86 -14.40
C MET A 136 -14.06 4.06 -13.52
N ILE A 137 -13.90 3.94 -12.20
CA ILE A 137 -14.24 5.01 -11.25
C ILE A 137 -13.21 6.13 -11.28
N LEU A 138 -11.95 5.79 -11.21
CA LEU A 138 -10.84 6.77 -11.11
C LEU A 138 -10.53 7.45 -12.44
N ARG A 139 -10.85 6.82 -13.58
CA ARG A 139 -10.57 7.33 -14.94
C ARG A 139 -9.16 7.95 -15.02
N PRO A 140 -8.10 7.18 -14.76
CA PRO A 140 -6.74 7.72 -14.74
C PRO A 140 -6.41 8.30 -16.12
N THR A 141 -6.22 9.60 -16.20
CA THR A 141 -5.74 10.27 -17.41
C THR A 141 -4.23 10.14 -17.47
N ILE A 142 -3.74 9.36 -18.43
CA ILE A 142 -2.33 9.31 -18.76
C ILE A 142 -2.08 10.46 -19.74
N GLU A 143 -1.73 11.63 -19.25
CA GLU A 143 -1.19 12.69 -20.11
C GLU A 143 0.18 12.23 -20.61
N GLN A 144 0.27 12.01 -21.93
CA GLN A 144 1.50 11.52 -22.59
C GLN A 144 2.72 12.42 -22.37
N ASN A 145 2.54 13.68 -21.97
CA ASN A 145 3.62 14.63 -21.73
C ASN A 145 4.32 14.49 -20.36
N GLN A 146 3.81 13.70 -19.43
CA GLN A 146 4.43 13.53 -18.13
C GLN A 146 5.36 12.30 -18.01
N LEU A 147 5.42 11.47 -19.05
CA LEU A 147 6.32 10.31 -19.09
C LEU A 147 7.77 10.67 -19.47
N PHE A 148 8.01 11.90 -19.94
CA PHE A 148 9.32 12.37 -20.44
C PHE A 148 9.80 13.70 -19.80
N ALA A 149 9.23 14.13 -18.68
CA ALA A 149 9.67 15.31 -17.94
C ALA A 149 10.48 14.95 -16.69
#